data_b27d35c3287e0089a90a5a9cfb4a5905
#
_entry.id   b27d35c3287e0089a90a5a9cfb4a5905
#
_cell.length_a   1.000
_cell.length_b   1.000
_cell.length_c   1.000
_cell.angle_alpha   90.00
_cell.angle_beta   90.00
_cell.angle_gamma   90.00
#
_symmetry.space_group_name_H-M   'P 1'
#
loop_
_entity.id
_entity.type
_entity.pdbx_description
1 polymer ?
#
loop_
_entity_poly.entity_id
_entity_poly.type
_entity_poly.pdbx_seq_one_letter_code
_entity_poly.pdbx_strand_id
1 'polypeptide(L)'
;MSFPDSKTHQNLKAAFAGESQANRRYTWMAQVAEKEGLPEVAALFKHSADGETGHALKHLMFLAAQAGDPATGMPLGDSLTNLKSAVAGETYEYTDMYPEFARLAREEGYGEIAAWFETLAKVERFHAGRFQDALTKLQSGTMAAPDADIAKHI
;
A
#
# COMPACT_ATOMS: atom_id res chain seq x y z
N MET A 1 -12.76 19.18 -19.32
CA MET A 1 -11.76 18.84 -18.28
C MET A 1 -11.83 17.35 -18.10
N SER A 2 -10.71 16.63 -18.25
CA SER A 2 -10.69 15.19 -18.00
C SER A 2 -10.73 14.90 -16.49
N PHE A 3 -11.11 13.68 -16.08
CA PHE A 3 -11.15 13.33 -14.66
C PHE A 3 -9.75 13.47 -14.00
N PRO A 4 -8.64 13.02 -14.61
CA PRO A 4 -7.30 13.20 -14.05
C PRO A 4 -6.90 14.65 -13.77
N ASP A 5 -7.47 15.62 -14.50
CA ASP A 5 -7.17 17.04 -14.34
C ASP A 5 -8.11 17.73 -13.33
N SER A 6 -9.05 17.01 -12.75
CA SER A 6 -10.08 17.57 -11.89
C SER A 6 -9.65 17.67 -10.42
N LYS A 7 -10.25 18.62 -9.69
CA LYS A 7 -10.13 18.66 -8.22
C LYS A 7 -10.73 17.42 -7.55
N THR A 8 -11.75 16.79 -8.18
CA THR A 8 -12.35 15.55 -7.67
C THR A 8 -11.35 14.42 -7.65
N HIS A 9 -10.50 14.28 -8.68
CA HIS A 9 -9.41 13.29 -8.69
C HIS A 9 -8.41 13.57 -7.56
N GLN A 10 -7.98 14.82 -7.39
CA GLN A 10 -7.07 15.20 -6.31
C GLN A 10 -7.68 14.90 -4.93
N ASN A 11 -8.97 15.22 -4.74
CA ASN A 11 -9.67 14.94 -3.50
C ASN A 11 -9.80 13.44 -3.22
N LEU A 12 -10.07 12.60 -4.24
CA LEU A 12 -10.12 11.14 -4.08
C LEU A 12 -8.75 10.56 -3.70
N LYS A 13 -7.67 11.04 -4.29
CA LYS A 13 -6.30 10.64 -3.89
C LYS A 13 -6.03 11.00 -2.43
N ALA A 14 -6.36 12.23 -2.03
CA ALA A 14 -6.18 12.70 -0.67
C ALA A 14 -7.03 11.89 0.32
N ALA A 15 -8.30 11.60 -0.03
CA ALA A 15 -9.19 10.79 0.79
C ALA A 15 -8.66 9.35 0.94
N PHE A 16 -8.25 8.70 -0.15
CA PHE A 16 -7.65 7.37 -0.10
C PHE A 16 -6.43 7.33 0.81
N ALA A 17 -5.53 8.30 0.69
CA ALA A 17 -4.34 8.40 1.55
C ALA A 17 -4.73 8.64 3.01
N GLY A 18 -5.70 9.51 3.28
CA GLY A 18 -6.19 9.83 4.62
C GLY A 18 -6.80 8.62 5.32
N GLU A 19 -7.71 7.90 4.68
CA GLU A 19 -8.35 6.71 5.24
C GLU A 19 -7.36 5.55 5.44
N SER A 20 -6.40 5.38 4.51
CA SER A 20 -5.32 4.39 4.66
C SER A 20 -4.44 4.70 5.87
N GLN A 21 -4.10 5.97 6.10
CA GLN A 21 -3.40 6.42 7.30
C GLN A 21 -4.24 6.22 8.57
N ALA A 22 -5.53 6.58 8.55
CA ALA A 22 -6.43 6.43 9.68
C ALA A 22 -6.50 4.96 10.12
N ASN A 23 -6.65 4.03 9.16
CA ASN A 23 -6.60 2.60 9.43
C ASN A 23 -5.33 2.18 10.19
N ARG A 24 -4.13 2.56 9.72
CA ARG A 24 -2.88 2.19 10.38
C ARG A 24 -2.67 2.88 11.73
N ARG A 25 -3.08 4.14 11.85
CA ARG A 25 -3.04 4.87 13.12
C ARG A 25 -3.96 4.23 14.15
N TYR A 26 -5.20 3.90 13.81
CA TYR A 26 -6.14 3.25 14.73
C TYR A 26 -5.70 1.83 15.09
N THR A 27 -5.12 1.08 14.15
CA THR A 27 -4.52 -0.23 14.43
C THR A 27 -3.41 -0.10 15.50
N TRP A 28 -2.53 0.89 15.38
CA TRP A 28 -1.50 1.15 16.36
C TRP A 28 -2.06 1.61 17.70
N MET A 29 -3.05 2.51 17.70
CA MET A 29 -3.71 3.01 18.92
C MET A 29 -4.44 1.87 19.66
N ALA A 30 -5.02 0.90 18.95
CA ALA A 30 -5.60 -0.30 19.54
C ALA A 30 -4.55 -1.13 20.30
N GLN A 31 -3.36 -1.32 19.72
CA GLN A 31 -2.26 -2.03 20.37
C GLN A 31 -1.75 -1.32 21.63
N VAL A 32 -1.76 0.02 21.64
CA VAL A 32 -1.42 0.81 22.82
C VAL A 32 -2.46 0.60 23.93
N ALA A 33 -3.75 0.72 23.59
CA ALA A 33 -4.85 0.50 24.54
C ALA A 33 -4.84 -0.91 25.13
N GLU A 34 -4.51 -1.94 24.35
CA GLU A 34 -4.33 -3.31 24.84
C GLU A 34 -3.21 -3.40 25.87
N LYS A 35 -2.06 -2.78 25.63
CA LYS A 35 -0.93 -2.76 26.58
C LYS A 35 -1.26 -2.00 27.87
N GLU A 36 -2.14 -1.00 27.80
CA GLU A 36 -2.64 -0.25 28.93
C GLU A 36 -3.76 -0.99 29.71
N GLY A 37 -4.22 -2.14 29.23
CA GLY A 37 -5.31 -2.91 29.84
C GLY A 37 -6.69 -2.29 29.64
N LEU A 38 -6.91 -1.58 28.54
CA LEU A 38 -8.17 -0.89 28.17
C LEU A 38 -8.86 -1.59 26.99
N PRO A 39 -9.45 -2.80 27.19
CA PRO A 39 -9.97 -3.62 26.09
C PRO A 39 -11.11 -2.96 25.32
N GLU A 40 -11.97 -2.18 25.98
CA GLU A 40 -13.09 -1.49 25.33
C GLU A 40 -12.57 -0.39 24.37
N VAL A 41 -11.54 0.35 24.77
CA VAL A 41 -10.89 1.37 23.94
C VAL A 41 -10.19 0.71 22.76
N ALA A 42 -9.50 -0.41 23.01
CA ALA A 42 -8.86 -1.20 21.95
C ALA A 42 -9.87 -1.71 20.91
N ALA A 43 -11.02 -2.23 21.38
CA ALA A 43 -12.10 -2.69 20.51
C ALA A 43 -12.69 -1.53 19.67
N LEU A 44 -12.87 -0.34 20.26
CA LEU A 44 -13.34 0.84 19.53
C LEU A 44 -12.38 1.21 18.39
N PHE A 45 -11.07 1.27 18.66
CA PHE A 45 -10.08 1.56 17.63
C PHE A 45 -10.01 0.50 16.54
N LYS A 46 -10.11 -0.79 16.88
CA LYS A 46 -10.16 -1.88 15.88
C LYS A 46 -11.37 -1.75 14.97
N HIS A 47 -12.55 -1.54 15.55
CA HIS A 47 -13.77 -1.36 14.78
C HIS A 47 -13.68 -0.15 13.83
N SER A 48 -13.14 0.98 14.32
CA SER A 48 -12.92 2.14 13.47
C SER A 48 -11.91 1.84 12.33
N ALA A 49 -10.80 1.15 12.63
CA ALA A 49 -9.81 0.76 11.61
C ALA A 49 -10.43 -0.10 10.51
N ASP A 50 -11.31 -1.05 10.86
CA ASP A 50 -12.03 -1.88 9.89
C ASP A 50 -12.95 -1.05 8.99
N GLY A 51 -13.63 -0.05 9.57
CA GLY A 51 -14.42 0.93 8.80
C GLY A 51 -13.59 1.70 7.78
N GLU A 52 -12.42 2.21 8.20
CA GLU A 52 -11.52 2.96 7.31
C GLU A 52 -10.96 2.10 6.17
N THR A 53 -10.82 0.78 6.37
CA THR A 53 -10.50 -0.15 5.28
C THR A 53 -11.55 -0.10 4.17
N GLY A 54 -12.84 -0.12 4.53
CA GLY A 54 -13.95 -0.03 3.57
C GLY A 54 -13.97 1.29 2.80
N HIS A 55 -13.76 2.39 3.51
CA HIS A 55 -13.70 3.73 2.92
C HIS A 55 -12.52 3.84 1.93
N ALA A 56 -11.32 3.44 2.32
CA ALA A 56 -10.14 3.47 1.47
C ALA A 56 -10.32 2.62 0.20
N LEU A 57 -10.83 1.39 0.34
CA LEU A 57 -11.09 0.52 -0.80
C LEU A 57 -12.12 1.14 -1.76
N LYS A 58 -13.16 1.80 -1.24
CA LYS A 58 -14.15 2.47 -2.09
C LYS A 58 -13.55 3.63 -2.88
N HIS A 59 -12.68 4.43 -2.25
CA HIS A 59 -11.95 5.49 -2.95
C HIS A 59 -11.03 4.92 -4.03
N LEU A 60 -10.30 3.84 -3.71
CA LEU A 60 -9.43 3.17 -4.68
C LEU A 60 -10.20 2.60 -5.88
N MET A 61 -11.40 2.03 -5.66
CA MET A 61 -12.25 1.57 -6.76
C MET A 61 -12.61 2.70 -7.75
N PHE A 62 -12.94 3.90 -7.25
CA PHE A 62 -13.19 5.04 -8.12
C PHE A 62 -11.93 5.52 -8.85
N LEU A 63 -10.78 5.55 -8.18
CA LEU A 63 -9.50 5.90 -8.79
C LEU A 63 -9.12 4.89 -9.88
N ALA A 64 -9.19 3.61 -9.58
CA ALA A 64 -8.90 2.53 -10.53
C ALA A 64 -9.74 2.63 -11.81
N ALA A 65 -11.05 2.90 -11.66
CA ALA A 65 -11.97 3.01 -12.79
C ALA A 65 -11.74 4.25 -13.67
N GLN A 66 -11.15 5.33 -13.14
CA GLN A 66 -11.11 6.65 -13.79
C GLN A 66 -9.70 7.13 -14.12
N ALA A 67 -8.69 6.74 -13.34
CA ALA A 67 -7.34 7.29 -13.44
C ALA A 67 -6.22 6.26 -13.22
N GLY A 68 -6.52 5.09 -12.65
CA GLY A 68 -5.54 4.07 -12.32
C GLY A 68 -5.00 4.18 -10.89
N ASP A 69 -3.82 3.63 -10.68
CA ASP A 69 -3.14 3.56 -9.38
C ASP A 69 -2.72 4.96 -8.92
N PRO A 70 -3.15 5.41 -7.74
CA PRO A 70 -2.77 6.73 -7.24
C PRO A 70 -1.28 6.89 -6.93
N ALA A 71 -0.53 5.80 -6.77
CA ALA A 71 0.90 5.82 -6.50
C ALA A 71 1.73 5.84 -7.80
N THR A 72 1.41 4.98 -8.75
CA THR A 72 2.20 4.79 -9.97
C THR A 72 1.62 5.48 -11.21
N GLY A 73 0.34 5.86 -11.18
CA GLY A 73 -0.39 6.34 -12.35
C GLY A 73 -0.69 5.26 -13.39
N MET A 74 -0.31 4.01 -13.15
CA MET A 74 -0.56 2.91 -14.06
C MET A 74 -2.01 2.43 -13.98
N PRO A 75 -2.56 1.80 -15.04
CA PRO A 75 -3.87 1.18 -14.96
C PRO A 75 -3.97 0.15 -13.84
N LEU A 76 -5.14 0.06 -13.21
CA LEU A 76 -5.54 -1.02 -12.30
C LEU A 76 -6.74 -1.77 -12.88
N GLY A 77 -6.82 -3.09 -12.60
CA GLY A 77 -7.92 -3.91 -13.08
C GLY A 77 -7.69 -5.39 -12.83
N ASP A 78 -7.32 -6.14 -13.85
CA ASP A 78 -7.01 -7.55 -13.70
C ASP A 78 -5.67 -7.80 -12.98
N SER A 79 -5.43 -9.04 -12.59
CA SER A 79 -4.21 -9.40 -11.85
C SER A 79 -2.93 -9.09 -12.61
N LEU A 80 -2.95 -9.22 -13.96
CA LEU A 80 -1.78 -8.92 -14.78
C LEU A 80 -1.43 -7.43 -14.73
N THR A 81 -2.43 -6.59 -14.86
CA THR A 81 -2.31 -5.13 -14.78
C THR A 81 -1.88 -4.68 -13.39
N ASN A 82 -2.50 -5.25 -12.35
CA ASN A 82 -2.17 -4.95 -10.96
C ASN A 82 -0.73 -5.34 -10.59
N LEU A 83 -0.24 -6.50 -11.06
CA LEU A 83 1.14 -6.92 -10.85
C LEU A 83 2.15 -5.96 -11.52
N LYS A 84 1.84 -5.44 -12.71
CA LYS A 84 2.69 -4.44 -13.36
C LYS A 84 2.79 -3.16 -12.54
N SER A 85 1.67 -2.68 -12.00
CA SER A 85 1.67 -1.50 -11.14
C SER A 85 2.43 -1.75 -9.83
N ALA A 86 2.25 -2.91 -9.20
CA ALA A 86 2.98 -3.29 -8.00
C ALA A 86 4.50 -3.32 -8.25
N VAL A 87 4.97 -3.96 -9.32
CA VAL A 87 6.40 -3.97 -9.69
C VAL A 87 6.93 -2.55 -9.86
N ALA A 88 6.18 -1.67 -10.52
CA ALA A 88 6.60 -0.28 -10.73
C ALA A 88 6.68 0.51 -9.41
N GLY A 89 5.70 0.35 -8.53
CA GLY A 89 5.66 1.00 -7.22
C GLY A 89 6.85 0.60 -6.34
N GLU A 90 7.02 -0.71 -6.13
CA GLU A 90 8.11 -1.25 -5.32
C GLU A 90 9.49 -0.89 -5.92
N THR A 91 9.61 -0.88 -7.26
CA THR A 91 10.86 -0.47 -7.92
C THR A 91 11.19 0.98 -7.60
N TYR A 92 10.23 1.89 -7.71
CA TYR A 92 10.42 3.29 -7.34
C TYR A 92 10.81 3.44 -5.85
N GLU A 93 10.17 2.67 -4.97
CA GLU A 93 10.47 2.74 -3.54
C GLU A 93 11.91 2.36 -3.21
N TYR A 94 12.45 1.30 -3.83
CA TYR A 94 13.82 0.87 -3.52
C TYR A 94 14.90 1.55 -4.36
N THR A 95 14.60 2.12 -5.54
CA THR A 95 15.60 2.81 -6.36
C THR A 95 15.70 4.28 -6.07
N ASP A 96 14.60 4.94 -5.74
CA ASP A 96 14.50 6.39 -5.67
C ASP A 96 14.06 6.87 -4.28
N MET A 97 12.86 6.47 -3.84
CA MET A 97 12.21 7.04 -2.67
C MET A 97 12.98 6.79 -1.37
N TYR A 98 13.17 5.54 -0.97
CA TYR A 98 13.85 5.20 0.28
C TYR A 98 15.34 5.56 0.30
N PRO A 99 16.11 5.39 -0.79
CA PRO A 99 17.49 5.89 -0.83
C PRO A 99 17.60 7.40 -0.59
N GLU A 100 16.72 8.19 -1.21
CA GLU A 100 16.71 9.63 -1.01
C GLU A 100 16.26 10.02 0.40
N PHE A 101 15.23 9.36 0.96
CA PHE A 101 14.79 9.58 2.33
C PHE A 101 15.90 9.25 3.34
N ALA A 102 16.63 8.15 3.12
CA ALA A 102 17.75 7.77 3.98
C ALA A 102 18.88 8.81 3.94
N ARG A 103 19.23 9.31 2.73
CA ARG A 103 20.22 10.34 2.55
C ARG A 103 19.87 11.61 3.32
N LEU A 104 18.65 12.12 3.11
CA LEU A 104 18.16 13.33 3.79
C LEU A 104 18.12 13.14 5.31
N ALA A 105 17.61 12.01 5.81
CA ALA A 105 17.58 11.74 7.23
C ALA A 105 18.98 11.74 7.88
N ARG A 106 20.02 11.27 7.17
CA ARG A 106 21.40 11.35 7.64
C ARG A 106 21.91 12.80 7.69
N GLU A 107 21.64 13.58 6.66
CA GLU A 107 22.04 14.98 6.59
C GLU A 107 21.39 15.81 7.70
N GLU A 108 20.15 15.48 8.06
CA GLU A 108 19.41 16.11 9.15
C GLU A 108 19.75 15.57 10.55
N GLY A 109 20.59 14.53 10.66
CA GLY A 109 21.03 13.96 11.93
C GLY A 109 20.13 12.83 12.50
N TYR A 110 19.15 12.34 11.75
CA TYR A 110 18.24 11.26 12.16
C TYR A 110 18.77 9.88 11.74
N GLY A 111 19.91 9.47 12.30
CA GLY A 111 20.62 8.25 11.90
C GLY A 111 19.81 6.95 12.01
N GLU A 112 18.98 6.80 13.05
CA GLU A 112 18.12 5.61 13.22
C GLU A 112 17.02 5.55 12.16
N ILE A 113 16.42 6.69 11.81
CA ILE A 113 15.40 6.76 10.75
C ILE A 113 16.04 6.47 9.39
N ALA A 114 17.24 6.99 9.14
CA ALA A 114 18.00 6.68 7.93
C ALA A 114 18.27 5.18 7.78
N ALA A 115 18.74 4.52 8.83
CA ALA A 115 18.97 3.07 8.85
C ALA A 115 17.68 2.27 8.60
N TRP A 116 16.55 2.75 9.10
CA TRP A 116 15.24 2.16 8.83
C TRP A 116 14.87 2.28 7.34
N PHE A 117 15.01 3.44 6.72
CA PHE A 117 14.76 3.62 5.29
C PHE A 117 15.67 2.75 4.41
N GLU A 118 16.96 2.60 4.78
CA GLU A 118 17.88 1.70 4.08
C GLU A 118 17.45 0.23 4.20
N THR A 119 16.87 -0.14 5.34
CA THR A 119 16.32 -1.49 5.54
C THR A 119 15.10 -1.70 4.67
N LEU A 120 14.18 -0.73 4.62
CA LEU A 120 13.01 -0.79 3.76
C LEU A 120 13.39 -0.89 2.29
N ALA A 121 14.35 -0.11 1.80
CA ALA A 121 14.82 -0.23 0.41
C ALA A 121 15.21 -1.67 0.03
N LYS A 122 15.78 -2.44 0.97
CA LYS A 122 16.12 -3.86 0.73
C LYS A 122 14.86 -4.75 0.72
N VAL A 123 13.90 -4.46 1.57
CA VAL A 123 12.63 -5.20 1.65
C VAL A 123 11.81 -4.97 0.37
N GLU A 124 11.67 -3.71 -0.08
CA GLU A 124 10.89 -3.38 -1.27
C GLU A 124 11.53 -3.94 -2.55
N ARG A 125 12.86 -4.02 -2.61
CA ARG A 125 13.55 -4.76 -3.68
C ARG A 125 13.16 -6.25 -3.71
N PHE A 126 12.99 -6.87 -2.55
CA PHE A 126 12.53 -8.26 -2.46
C PHE A 126 11.06 -8.40 -2.89
N HIS A 127 10.19 -7.46 -2.50
CA HIS A 127 8.79 -7.41 -2.93
C HIS A 127 8.70 -7.25 -4.46
N ALA A 128 9.44 -6.31 -5.04
CA ALA A 128 9.50 -6.11 -6.48
C ALA A 128 9.88 -7.40 -7.23
N GLY A 129 10.90 -8.14 -6.72
CA GLY A 129 11.31 -9.43 -7.27
C GLY A 129 10.19 -10.46 -7.23
N ARG A 130 9.47 -10.58 -6.11
CA ARG A 130 8.34 -11.50 -5.97
C ARG A 130 7.18 -11.17 -6.90
N PHE A 131 6.82 -9.88 -7.04
CA PHE A 131 5.78 -9.45 -7.97
C PHE A 131 6.21 -9.67 -9.41
N GLN A 132 7.48 -9.43 -9.75
CA GLN A 132 8.01 -9.71 -11.10
C GLN A 132 7.99 -11.20 -11.43
N ASP A 133 8.33 -12.08 -10.50
CA ASP A 133 8.25 -13.53 -10.68
C ASP A 133 6.80 -13.98 -10.91
N ALA A 134 5.85 -13.45 -10.13
CA ALA A 134 4.43 -13.73 -10.30
C ALA A 134 3.93 -13.23 -11.66
N LEU A 135 4.32 -12.04 -12.07
CA LEU A 135 4.00 -11.46 -13.37
C LEU A 135 4.51 -12.37 -14.52
N THR A 136 5.76 -12.81 -14.45
CA THR A 136 6.38 -13.69 -15.43
C THR A 136 5.64 -15.04 -15.52
N LYS A 137 5.32 -15.64 -14.38
CA LYS A 137 4.56 -16.91 -14.33
C LYS A 137 3.15 -16.77 -14.90
N LEU A 138 2.47 -15.66 -14.59
CA LEU A 138 1.13 -15.39 -15.11
C LEU A 138 1.16 -15.20 -16.64
N GLN A 139 2.15 -14.47 -17.17
CA GLN A 139 2.32 -14.24 -18.61
C GLN A 139 2.67 -15.51 -19.39
N SER A 140 3.46 -16.41 -18.80
CA SER A 140 3.84 -17.68 -19.41
C SER A 140 2.79 -18.80 -19.24
N GLY A 141 1.72 -18.56 -18.48
CA GLY A 141 0.72 -19.59 -18.16
C GLY A 141 1.23 -20.70 -17.24
N THR A 142 2.35 -20.47 -16.55
CA THR A 142 2.97 -21.45 -15.63
C THR A 142 2.60 -21.21 -14.16
N MET A 143 1.67 -20.30 -13.88
CA MET A 143 1.17 -20.08 -12.54
C MET A 143 0.36 -21.30 -12.10
N ALA A 144 0.73 -21.91 -10.97
CA ALA A 144 -0.03 -23.02 -10.41
C ALA A 144 -1.48 -22.60 -10.15
N ALA A 145 -2.44 -23.50 -10.40
CA ALA A 145 -3.80 -23.28 -9.96
C ALA A 145 -3.81 -23.03 -8.45
N PRO A 146 -4.66 -22.10 -7.95
CA PRO A 146 -4.77 -21.87 -6.53
C PRO A 146 -5.10 -23.17 -5.83
N ASP A 147 -4.41 -23.48 -4.72
CA ASP A 147 -4.79 -24.57 -3.83
C ASP A 147 -6.27 -24.40 -3.46
N ALA A 148 -7.06 -25.47 -3.60
CA ALA A 148 -8.50 -25.42 -3.37
C ALA A 148 -8.87 -24.96 -1.94
N ASP A 149 -7.92 -24.97 -1.00
CA ASP A 149 -8.09 -24.45 0.36
C ASP A 149 -7.94 -22.92 0.48
N ILE A 150 -7.21 -22.25 -0.43
CA ILE A 150 -7.06 -20.78 -0.41
C ILE A 150 -8.36 -20.10 -0.87
N ALA A 151 -9.11 -20.72 -1.78
CA ALA A 151 -10.38 -20.19 -2.29
C ALA A 151 -11.51 -20.10 -1.24
N LYS A 152 -11.33 -20.68 -0.06
CA LYS A 152 -12.31 -20.65 1.03
C LYS A 152 -12.13 -19.50 2.02
N HIS A 153 -11.07 -18.69 1.88
CA HIS A 153 -10.70 -17.64 2.83
C HIS A 153 -10.62 -16.24 2.21
N ILE A 154 -11.16 -16.05 0.98
CA ILE A 154 -11.31 -14.74 0.32
C ILE A 154 -12.74 -14.24 0.44
#